data_d4f9b255864e5e414c195d8be3858d2d
#
_entry.id   d4f9b255864e5e414c195d8be3858d2d
#
_cell.length_a   1.000
_cell.length_b   1.000
_cell.length_c   1.000
_cell.angle_alpha   90.00
_cell.angle_beta   90.00
_cell.angle_gamma   90.00
#
_symmetry.space_group_name_H-M   'P 1'
#
loop_
_entity.id
_entity.type
_entity.pdbx_description
1 polymer ?
#
loop_
_entity_poly.entity_id
_entity_poly.type
_entity_poly.pdbx_seq_one_letter_code
_entity_poly.pdbx_strand_id
1 'polypeptide(L)'
;MNRVRRGEMPGRSALRALIFDLDGTIADTEEVHRRAFNQAFAEHGLSWAWSPAEYAGLLSISGGRERILQYARQSVSPTTHGAQLIELARRLHSAKSALYARMLADRGVPLRPGVLRLLNEARCSGIRLAIASSTSPANVRAVCDGNLPGDWVDWFDTVATCDVVEAKKPSAAVYRYVLEHTGWRASECVAIEDTRNGNRAALGAGLATVITTHAFTRDDDFDGASLVVDGLGDPDRPFEVIAGDTYGYGHLDIGLLGRIVSAARACGPGHVTLARPPAKRCGRVVSVAGATSTG
;
A
#
# COMPACT_ATOMS: atom_id res chain seq x y z
N MET A 1 -24.48 -15.79 51.32
CA MET A 1 -23.66 -14.64 50.85
C MET A 1 -23.11 -14.97 49.47
N ASN A 2 -23.83 -14.58 48.41
CA ASN A 2 -23.44 -14.79 47.02
C ASN A 2 -22.52 -13.65 46.60
N ARG A 3 -21.28 -13.96 46.32
CA ARG A 3 -20.34 -13.04 45.62
C ARG A 3 -20.75 -12.93 44.16
N VAL A 4 -21.42 -11.82 43.80
CA VAL A 4 -21.63 -11.41 42.42
C VAL A 4 -20.23 -11.22 41.82
N ARG A 5 -19.87 -12.04 40.84
CA ARG A 5 -18.68 -11.81 39.99
C ARG A 5 -18.90 -10.50 39.25
N ARG A 6 -18.06 -9.52 39.51
CA ARG A 6 -18.00 -8.27 38.70
C ARG A 6 -17.71 -8.71 37.27
N GLY A 7 -18.64 -8.39 36.37
CA GLY A 7 -18.47 -8.59 34.94
C GLY A 7 -17.19 -7.89 34.48
N GLU A 8 -16.36 -8.63 33.77
CA GLU A 8 -15.23 -8.08 33.05
C GLU A 8 -15.79 -7.04 32.06
N MET A 9 -15.36 -5.80 32.22
CA MET A 9 -15.58 -4.75 31.22
C MET A 9 -15.02 -5.27 29.90
N PRO A 10 -15.71 -5.12 28.75
CA PRO A 10 -15.15 -5.49 27.46
C PRO A 10 -13.82 -4.77 27.31
N GLY A 11 -12.73 -5.54 27.16
CA GLY A 11 -11.37 -5.05 27.11
C GLY A 11 -11.27 -3.98 26.02
N ARG A 12 -10.66 -2.84 26.35
CA ARG A 12 -10.32 -1.81 25.35
C ARG A 12 -9.67 -2.51 24.16
N SER A 13 -10.18 -2.25 22.94
CA SER A 13 -9.59 -2.73 21.71
C SER A 13 -8.06 -2.54 21.77
N ALA A 14 -7.31 -3.60 21.47
CA ALA A 14 -5.85 -3.51 21.43
C ALA A 14 -5.36 -2.56 20.33
N LEU A 15 -6.21 -2.27 19.34
CA LEU A 15 -5.94 -1.35 18.23
C LEU A 15 -6.04 0.09 18.69
N ARG A 16 -4.97 0.85 18.49
CA ARG A 16 -4.86 2.27 18.81
C ARG A 16 -4.85 3.15 17.56
N ALA A 17 -4.15 2.71 16.51
CA ALA A 17 -3.96 3.54 15.32
C ALA A 17 -3.83 2.73 14.03
N LEU A 18 -4.19 3.40 12.92
CA LEU A 18 -3.94 2.95 11.56
C LEU A 18 -2.90 3.87 10.91
N ILE A 19 -1.91 3.28 10.26
CA ILE A 19 -0.87 4.02 9.53
C ILE A 19 -0.99 3.62 8.06
N PHE A 20 -1.43 4.55 7.22
CA PHE A 20 -1.65 4.31 5.81
C PHE A 20 -0.42 4.69 4.98
N ASP A 21 -0.05 3.87 4.01
CA ASP A 21 0.64 4.37 2.84
C ASP A 21 -0.33 5.20 1.98
N LEU A 22 0.19 5.96 1.01
CA LEU A 22 -0.61 6.82 0.14
C LEU A 22 -0.81 6.22 -1.25
N ASP A 23 0.32 6.08 -1.99
CA ASP A 23 0.31 5.75 -3.42
C ASP A 23 0.02 4.26 -3.63
N GLY A 24 -1.11 3.92 -4.24
CA GLY A 24 -1.58 2.54 -4.38
C GLY A 24 -2.36 2.01 -3.17
N THR A 25 -2.36 2.71 -2.04
CA THR A 25 -3.09 2.34 -0.82
C THR A 25 -4.31 3.23 -0.58
N ILE A 26 -4.12 4.52 -0.34
CA ILE A 26 -5.23 5.49 -0.19
C ILE A 26 -5.85 5.80 -1.56
N ALA A 27 -5.03 6.02 -2.59
CA ALA A 27 -5.47 6.32 -3.95
C ALA A 27 -4.69 5.52 -4.97
N ASP A 28 -5.34 5.14 -6.08
CA ASP A 28 -4.71 4.38 -7.18
C ASP A 28 -3.91 5.32 -8.08
N THR A 29 -2.75 5.74 -7.61
CA THR A 29 -1.90 6.73 -8.26
C THR A 29 -0.90 6.12 -9.25
N GLU A 30 -0.68 4.80 -9.26
CA GLU A 30 0.43 4.18 -9.98
C GLU A 30 0.33 4.33 -11.52
N GLU A 31 -0.86 4.25 -12.09
CA GLU A 31 -1.03 4.49 -13.53
C GLU A 31 -0.76 5.96 -13.90
N VAL A 32 -1.10 6.91 -13.03
CA VAL A 32 -0.78 8.34 -13.23
C VAL A 32 0.74 8.54 -13.15
N HIS A 33 1.40 7.88 -12.21
CA HIS A 33 2.85 7.88 -12.11
C HIS A 33 3.52 7.37 -13.39
N ARG A 34 3.09 6.21 -13.90
CA ARG A 34 3.61 5.61 -15.14
C ARG A 34 3.44 6.54 -16.34
N ARG A 35 2.25 7.13 -16.49
CA ARG A 35 1.97 8.10 -17.57
C ARG A 35 2.84 9.34 -17.47
N ALA A 36 3.05 9.86 -16.25
CA ALA A 36 3.92 11.02 -16.03
C ALA A 36 5.39 10.71 -16.37
N PHE A 37 5.87 9.48 -16.11
CA PHE A 37 7.20 9.05 -16.55
C PHE A 37 7.29 9.02 -18.08
N ASN A 38 6.37 8.36 -18.75
CA ASN A 38 6.38 8.23 -20.21
C ASN A 38 6.31 9.60 -20.90
N GLN A 39 5.49 10.51 -20.37
CA GLN A 39 5.42 11.87 -20.90
C GLN A 39 6.73 12.63 -20.66
N ALA A 40 7.36 12.52 -19.48
CA ALA A 40 8.63 13.14 -19.21
C ALA A 40 9.73 12.63 -20.16
N PHE A 41 9.75 11.35 -20.49
CA PHE A 41 10.68 10.76 -21.46
C PHE A 41 10.47 11.36 -22.85
N ALA A 42 9.22 11.42 -23.33
CA ALA A 42 8.88 11.98 -24.63
C ALA A 42 9.25 13.47 -24.73
N GLU A 43 8.94 14.27 -23.71
CA GLU A 43 9.27 15.71 -23.67
C GLU A 43 10.80 15.98 -23.67
N HIS A 44 11.60 14.99 -23.25
CA HIS A 44 13.06 15.05 -23.29
C HIS A 44 13.68 14.36 -24.52
N GLY A 45 12.88 14.00 -25.52
CA GLY A 45 13.33 13.40 -26.77
C GLY A 45 13.86 11.96 -26.64
N LEU A 46 13.45 11.24 -25.56
CA LEU A 46 13.81 9.85 -25.35
C LEU A 46 12.73 8.93 -25.96
N SER A 47 13.16 7.86 -26.59
CA SER A 47 12.26 6.81 -27.10
C SER A 47 11.76 5.84 -26.03
N TRP A 48 12.03 6.13 -24.77
CA TRP A 48 11.62 5.28 -23.64
C TRP A 48 10.10 5.37 -23.42
N ALA A 49 9.49 4.21 -23.21
CA ALA A 49 8.09 4.12 -22.84
C ALA A 49 7.89 2.88 -21.98
N TRP A 50 7.55 3.06 -20.72
CA TRP A 50 7.26 1.94 -19.85
C TRP A 50 5.84 1.43 -20.08
N SER A 51 5.72 0.18 -20.52
CA SER A 51 4.47 -0.57 -20.50
C SER A 51 4.01 -0.82 -19.05
N PRO A 52 2.75 -1.17 -18.81
CA PRO A 52 2.29 -1.57 -17.47
C PRO A 52 3.13 -2.68 -16.85
N ALA A 53 3.52 -3.70 -17.64
CA ALA A 53 4.33 -4.82 -17.16
C ALA A 53 5.76 -4.42 -16.78
N GLU A 54 6.42 -3.58 -17.61
CA GLU A 54 7.75 -3.04 -17.29
C GLU A 54 7.70 -2.16 -16.04
N TYR A 55 6.67 -1.33 -15.93
CA TYR A 55 6.49 -0.46 -14.77
C TYR A 55 6.28 -1.27 -13.49
N ALA A 56 5.47 -2.31 -13.52
CA ALA A 56 5.28 -3.24 -12.39
C ALA A 56 6.63 -3.82 -11.91
N GLY A 57 7.48 -4.30 -12.83
CA GLY A 57 8.81 -4.77 -12.48
C GLY A 57 9.70 -3.70 -11.83
N LEU A 58 9.56 -2.43 -12.27
CA LEU A 58 10.31 -1.30 -11.75
C LEU A 58 9.83 -0.83 -10.36
N LEU A 59 8.63 -1.20 -9.90
CA LEU A 59 8.13 -0.86 -8.56
C LEU A 59 8.93 -1.51 -7.44
N SER A 60 9.67 -2.58 -7.73
CA SER A 60 10.65 -3.16 -6.79
C SER A 60 11.73 -2.16 -6.35
N ILE A 61 11.93 -1.08 -7.13
CA ILE A 61 12.90 -0.01 -6.88
C ILE A 61 12.16 1.17 -6.25
N SER A 62 12.41 1.45 -4.98
CA SER A 62 11.83 2.61 -4.30
C SER A 62 12.45 3.91 -4.78
N GLY A 63 11.56 4.85 -5.16
CA GLY A 63 11.95 6.18 -5.61
C GLY A 63 12.00 6.32 -7.13
N GLY A 64 11.35 7.37 -7.63
CA GLY A 64 11.23 7.61 -9.07
C GLY A 64 12.55 7.91 -9.76
N ARG A 65 13.45 8.64 -9.09
CA ARG A 65 14.78 8.92 -9.62
C ARG A 65 15.65 7.67 -9.72
N GLU A 66 15.59 6.82 -8.69
CA GLU A 66 16.31 5.57 -8.59
C GLU A 66 15.83 4.60 -9.68
N ARG A 67 14.53 4.58 -9.93
CA ARG A 67 13.86 3.78 -10.97
C ARG A 67 14.32 4.21 -12.37
N ILE A 68 14.35 5.52 -12.65
CA ILE A 68 14.89 6.07 -13.92
C ILE A 68 16.36 5.70 -14.09
N LEU A 69 17.16 5.86 -13.03
CA LEU A 69 18.60 5.58 -13.10
C LEU A 69 18.87 4.10 -13.37
N GLN A 70 18.14 3.20 -12.75
CA GLN A 70 18.26 1.76 -13.01
C GLN A 70 17.89 1.42 -14.45
N TYR A 71 16.78 1.94 -14.94
CA TYR A 71 16.36 1.74 -16.33
C TYR A 71 17.35 2.31 -17.33
N ALA A 72 17.86 3.52 -17.07
CA ALA A 72 18.87 4.16 -17.92
C ALA A 72 20.15 3.33 -18.03
N ARG A 73 20.63 2.74 -16.93
CA ARG A 73 21.81 1.86 -16.93
C ARG A 73 21.66 0.64 -17.83
N GLN A 74 20.43 0.14 -17.99
CA GLN A 74 20.12 -1.01 -18.85
C GLN A 74 19.89 -0.62 -20.32
N SER A 75 19.44 0.62 -20.57
CA SER A 75 18.95 1.07 -21.87
C SER A 75 19.93 1.92 -22.65
N VAL A 76 20.98 2.47 -22.01
CA VAL A 76 21.95 3.38 -22.62
C VAL A 76 23.29 2.67 -22.81
N SER A 77 24.05 3.11 -23.85
CA SER A 77 25.36 2.53 -24.16
C SER A 77 26.29 2.51 -22.93
N PRO A 78 27.12 1.45 -22.77
CA PRO A 78 28.11 1.34 -21.69
C PRO A 78 29.11 2.49 -21.61
N THR A 79 29.25 3.29 -22.68
CA THR A 79 30.14 4.45 -22.75
C THR A 79 29.61 5.71 -22.07
N THR A 80 28.34 5.72 -21.64
CA THR A 80 27.76 6.88 -20.95
C THR A 80 28.28 6.96 -19.52
N HIS A 81 28.93 8.06 -19.17
CA HIS A 81 29.53 8.26 -17.86
C HIS A 81 28.45 8.30 -16.75
N GLY A 82 28.73 7.67 -15.60
CA GLY A 82 27.78 7.57 -14.47
C GLY A 82 27.23 8.93 -13.99
N ALA A 83 28.08 9.99 -14.03
CA ALA A 83 27.64 11.35 -13.68
C ALA A 83 26.55 11.90 -14.63
N GLN A 84 26.65 11.61 -15.92
CA GLN A 84 25.68 12.03 -16.94
C GLN A 84 24.34 11.31 -16.73
N LEU A 85 24.36 10.02 -16.38
CA LEU A 85 23.15 9.26 -16.06
C LEU A 85 22.46 9.78 -14.80
N ILE A 86 23.22 10.13 -13.77
CA ILE A 86 22.68 10.71 -12.52
C ILE A 86 21.98 12.05 -12.82
N GLU A 87 22.61 12.90 -13.62
CA GLU A 87 22.03 14.20 -14.00
C GLU A 87 20.81 14.05 -14.90
N LEU A 88 20.84 13.12 -15.86
CA LEU A 88 19.66 12.78 -16.68
C LEU A 88 18.50 12.31 -15.80
N ALA A 89 18.74 11.36 -14.89
CA ALA A 89 17.71 10.85 -13.98
C ALA A 89 17.14 11.96 -13.09
N ARG A 90 17.96 12.90 -12.62
CA ARG A 90 17.52 14.05 -11.84
C ARG A 90 16.58 14.96 -12.64
N ARG A 91 16.96 15.32 -13.88
CA ARG A 91 16.13 16.16 -14.76
C ARG A 91 14.80 15.49 -15.12
N LEU A 92 14.85 14.22 -15.53
CA LEU A 92 13.66 13.45 -15.88
C LEU A 92 12.71 13.30 -14.68
N HIS A 93 13.25 13.04 -13.48
CA HIS A 93 12.45 12.95 -12.28
C HIS A 93 11.80 14.27 -11.90
N SER A 94 12.50 15.39 -12.06
CA SER A 94 11.93 16.73 -11.85
C SER A 94 10.78 17.02 -12.82
N ALA A 95 10.98 16.76 -14.13
CA ALA A 95 9.94 16.92 -15.14
C ALA A 95 8.73 16.00 -14.85
N LYS A 96 8.98 14.72 -14.55
CA LYS A 96 7.94 13.77 -14.16
C LYS A 96 7.13 14.26 -12.97
N SER A 97 7.78 14.81 -11.95
CA SER A 97 7.10 15.29 -10.74
C SER A 97 6.18 16.47 -11.05
N ALA A 98 6.60 17.40 -11.90
CA ALA A 98 5.77 18.50 -12.35
C ALA A 98 4.56 18.02 -13.21
N LEU A 99 4.80 17.05 -14.09
CA LEU A 99 3.75 16.43 -14.90
C LEU A 99 2.73 15.68 -14.04
N TYR A 100 3.20 14.90 -13.07
CA TYR A 100 2.35 14.19 -12.13
C TYR A 100 1.45 15.14 -11.34
N ALA A 101 2.02 16.22 -10.79
CA ALA A 101 1.25 17.22 -10.05
C ALA A 101 0.16 17.87 -10.94
N ARG A 102 0.47 18.19 -12.21
CA ARG A 102 -0.53 18.68 -13.17
C ARG A 102 -1.62 17.67 -13.45
N MET A 103 -1.26 16.39 -13.68
CA MET A 103 -2.24 15.32 -13.94
C MET A 103 -3.18 15.10 -12.75
N LEU A 104 -2.68 15.22 -11.52
CA LEU A 104 -3.51 15.16 -10.32
C LEU A 104 -4.47 16.36 -10.25
N ALA A 105 -3.98 17.58 -10.50
CA ALA A 105 -4.79 18.79 -10.47
C ALA A 105 -5.90 18.79 -11.55
N ASP A 106 -5.59 18.29 -12.76
CA ASP A 106 -6.51 18.33 -13.90
C ASP A 106 -7.62 17.28 -13.80
N ARG A 107 -7.32 16.10 -13.29
CA ARG A 107 -8.25 14.95 -13.35
C ARG A 107 -8.60 14.37 -12.00
N GLY A 108 -7.83 14.69 -10.95
CA GLY A 108 -7.86 14.00 -9.68
C GLY A 108 -7.46 12.52 -9.80
N VAL A 109 -7.32 11.88 -8.67
CA VAL A 109 -7.24 10.42 -8.56
C VAL A 109 -8.19 10.03 -7.45
N PRO A 110 -9.19 9.19 -7.71
CA PRO A 110 -10.15 8.82 -6.69
C PRO A 110 -9.48 8.00 -5.58
N LEU A 111 -10.03 8.10 -4.38
CA LEU A 111 -9.69 7.17 -3.30
C LEU A 111 -10.03 5.74 -3.73
N ARG A 112 -9.24 4.79 -3.29
CA ARG A 112 -9.60 3.39 -3.48
C ARG A 112 -10.88 3.05 -2.72
N PRO A 113 -11.72 2.15 -3.25
CA PRO A 113 -12.97 1.74 -2.60
C PRO A 113 -12.72 1.32 -1.15
N GLY A 114 -13.61 1.73 -0.24
CA GLY A 114 -13.53 1.45 1.19
C GLY A 114 -12.61 2.37 2.01
N VAL A 115 -11.71 3.15 1.38
CA VAL A 115 -10.78 4.04 2.12
C VAL A 115 -11.52 5.09 2.93
N LEU A 116 -12.39 5.88 2.30
CA LEU A 116 -13.13 6.94 3.00
C LEU A 116 -14.00 6.37 4.14
N ARG A 117 -14.63 5.21 3.90
CA ARG A 117 -15.41 4.50 4.92
C ARG A 117 -14.53 4.14 6.12
N LEU A 118 -13.38 3.50 5.89
CA LEU A 118 -12.48 3.08 6.98
C LEU A 118 -11.88 4.27 7.75
N LEU A 119 -11.53 5.36 7.06
CA LEU A 119 -11.06 6.59 7.71
C LEU A 119 -12.12 7.18 8.63
N ASN A 120 -13.38 7.27 8.17
CA ASN A 120 -14.49 7.77 8.97
C ASN A 120 -14.80 6.85 10.15
N GLU A 121 -14.83 5.54 9.94
CA GLU A 121 -15.06 4.55 11.00
C GLU A 121 -13.97 4.65 12.09
N ALA A 122 -12.70 4.75 11.69
CA ALA A 122 -11.58 4.92 12.63
C ALA A 122 -11.77 6.18 13.49
N ARG A 123 -12.08 7.32 12.86
CA ARG A 123 -12.32 8.59 13.57
C ARG A 123 -13.50 8.50 14.54
N CYS A 124 -14.63 7.95 14.09
CA CYS A 124 -15.81 7.76 14.95
C CYS A 124 -15.54 6.81 16.12
N SER A 125 -14.64 5.84 15.94
CA SER A 125 -14.26 4.87 16.98
C SER A 125 -13.10 5.35 17.87
N GLY A 126 -12.58 6.57 17.67
CA GLY A 126 -11.45 7.12 18.42
C GLY A 126 -10.12 6.45 18.09
N ILE A 127 -10.02 5.74 16.97
CA ILE A 127 -8.78 5.18 16.44
C ILE A 127 -8.01 6.29 15.73
N ARG A 128 -6.73 6.41 16.05
CA ARG A 128 -5.85 7.46 15.52
C ARG A 128 -5.40 7.09 14.11
N LEU A 129 -5.08 8.11 13.31
CA LEU A 129 -4.67 7.97 11.92
C LEU A 129 -3.31 8.62 11.68
N ALA A 130 -2.51 8.02 10.81
CA ALA A 130 -1.30 8.62 10.27
C ALA A 130 -1.09 8.21 8.82
N ILE A 131 -0.32 9.00 8.08
CA ILE A 131 0.18 8.67 6.75
C ILE A 131 1.69 8.46 6.83
N ALA A 132 2.20 7.40 6.19
CA ALA A 132 3.62 7.09 6.06
C ALA A 132 3.96 6.75 4.60
N SER A 133 4.45 7.71 3.84
CA SER A 133 4.70 7.54 2.40
C SER A 133 6.11 7.93 1.97
N SER A 134 6.57 7.34 0.86
CA SER A 134 7.83 7.74 0.19
C SER A 134 7.64 8.89 -0.80
N THR A 135 6.43 9.43 -0.93
CA THR A 135 6.09 10.56 -1.80
C THR A 135 6.41 11.92 -1.15
N SER A 136 6.25 13.00 -1.90
CA SER A 136 6.45 14.35 -1.39
C SER A 136 5.22 14.90 -0.65
N PRO A 137 5.38 15.88 0.28
CA PRO A 137 4.24 16.54 0.92
C PRO A 137 3.25 17.14 -0.09
N ALA A 138 3.74 17.68 -1.19
CA ALA A 138 2.90 18.26 -2.24
C ALA A 138 1.99 17.21 -2.91
N ASN A 139 2.50 15.99 -3.11
CA ASN A 139 1.70 14.90 -3.67
C ASN A 139 0.63 14.43 -2.70
N VAL A 140 0.95 14.33 -1.39
CA VAL A 140 -0.05 14.00 -0.37
C VAL A 140 -1.19 15.01 -0.39
N ARG A 141 -0.87 16.32 -0.40
CA ARG A 141 -1.87 17.37 -0.52
C ARG A 141 -2.72 17.23 -1.78
N ALA A 142 -2.09 17.05 -2.94
CA ALA A 142 -2.81 16.92 -4.21
C ALA A 142 -3.82 15.76 -4.23
N VAL A 143 -3.48 14.63 -3.59
CA VAL A 143 -4.40 13.50 -3.45
C VAL A 143 -5.49 13.79 -2.42
N CYS A 144 -5.12 14.29 -1.25
CA CYS A 144 -6.08 14.47 -0.15
C CYS A 144 -7.01 15.66 -0.39
N ASP A 145 -6.52 16.81 -0.88
CA ASP A 145 -7.33 18.01 -1.13
C ASP A 145 -8.43 17.76 -2.17
N GLY A 146 -8.18 16.86 -3.13
CA GLY A 146 -9.16 16.49 -4.15
C GLY A 146 -10.21 15.46 -3.71
N ASN A 147 -10.01 14.80 -2.55
CA ASN A 147 -10.80 13.62 -2.18
C ASN A 147 -11.36 13.65 -0.77
N LEU A 148 -10.78 14.43 0.13
CA LEU A 148 -11.18 14.51 1.52
C LEU A 148 -11.73 15.91 1.84
N PRO A 149 -12.54 16.08 2.90
CA PRO A 149 -12.97 17.40 3.36
C PRO A 149 -11.79 18.33 3.64
N GLY A 150 -12.02 19.67 3.57
CA GLY A 150 -10.97 20.66 3.71
C GLY A 150 -10.21 20.68 5.04
N ASP A 151 -10.75 20.03 6.06
CA ASP A 151 -10.14 19.81 7.37
C ASP A 151 -9.38 18.47 7.49
N TRP A 152 -9.12 17.78 6.38
CA TRP A 152 -8.52 16.44 6.38
C TRP A 152 -7.17 16.37 7.12
N VAL A 153 -6.41 17.46 7.15
CA VAL A 153 -5.12 17.52 7.87
C VAL A 153 -5.30 17.18 9.35
N ASP A 154 -6.41 17.63 9.95
CA ASP A 154 -6.73 17.38 11.35
C ASP A 154 -7.17 15.92 11.61
N TRP A 155 -7.38 15.14 10.55
CA TRP A 155 -7.71 13.72 10.68
C TRP A 155 -6.50 12.87 11.04
N PHE A 156 -5.30 13.32 10.70
CA PHE A 156 -4.05 12.59 10.86
C PHE A 156 -3.16 13.22 11.93
N ASP A 157 -2.73 12.44 12.90
CA ASP A 157 -1.79 12.90 13.95
C ASP A 157 -0.43 13.26 13.37
N THR A 158 -0.05 12.60 12.28
CA THR A 158 1.16 12.92 11.53
C THR A 158 1.03 12.44 10.08
N VAL A 159 1.67 13.19 9.19
CA VAL A 159 1.84 12.86 7.77
C VAL A 159 3.34 12.83 7.51
N ALA A 160 3.91 11.63 7.53
CA ALA A 160 5.33 11.41 7.29
C ALA A 160 5.56 11.14 5.79
N THR A 161 6.41 11.95 5.17
CA THR A 161 6.73 11.91 3.74
C THR A 161 8.24 11.78 3.51
N CYS A 162 8.69 11.79 2.27
CA CYS A 162 10.10 11.56 1.91
C CYS A 162 11.09 12.62 2.44
N ASP A 163 10.62 13.73 2.97
CA ASP A 163 11.43 14.82 3.53
C ASP A 163 11.76 14.66 5.03
N VAL A 164 11.04 13.79 5.74
CA VAL A 164 11.28 13.56 7.17
C VAL A 164 12.27 12.42 7.44
N VAL A 165 12.64 11.63 6.43
CA VAL A 165 13.59 10.52 6.54
C VAL A 165 14.49 10.45 5.30
N GLU A 166 15.77 10.10 5.50
CA GLU A 166 16.71 9.94 4.39
C GLU A 166 16.48 8.64 3.61
N ALA A 167 16.17 7.56 4.33
CA ALA A 167 16.04 6.23 3.75
C ALA A 167 14.58 5.92 3.42
N LYS A 168 14.31 5.67 2.13
CA LYS A 168 13.00 5.25 1.62
C LYS A 168 12.70 3.79 1.97
N LYS A 169 11.42 3.39 1.90
CA LYS A 169 11.01 1.99 1.94
C LYS A 169 11.87 1.16 0.95
N PRO A 170 12.39 -0.02 1.31
CA PRO A 170 11.99 -0.89 2.40
C PRO A 170 12.63 -0.57 3.77
N SER A 171 13.34 0.55 3.94
CA SER A 171 13.76 0.98 5.27
C SER A 171 12.56 1.27 6.15
N ALA A 172 12.63 0.85 7.41
CA ALA A 172 11.60 1.09 8.40
C ALA A 172 11.52 2.57 8.87
N ALA A 173 12.39 3.44 8.36
CA ALA A 173 12.59 4.79 8.87
C ALA A 173 11.30 5.61 8.95
N VAL A 174 10.48 5.62 7.88
CA VAL A 174 9.24 6.41 7.84
C VAL A 174 8.21 5.93 8.87
N TYR A 175 8.09 4.62 9.09
CA TYR A 175 7.19 4.06 10.10
C TYR A 175 7.69 4.29 11.51
N ARG A 176 9.01 4.15 11.74
CA ARG A 176 9.62 4.51 13.04
C ARG A 176 9.44 5.97 13.37
N TYR A 177 9.63 6.86 12.38
CA TYR A 177 9.35 8.27 12.54
C TYR A 177 7.92 8.52 13.03
N VAL A 178 6.90 7.88 12.40
CA VAL A 178 5.50 7.99 12.85
C VAL A 178 5.35 7.54 14.29
N LEU A 179 5.89 6.36 14.66
CA LEU A 179 5.76 5.80 16.00
C LEU A 179 6.44 6.68 17.05
N GLU A 180 7.62 7.19 16.77
CA GLU A 180 8.39 8.08 17.66
C GLU A 180 7.70 9.42 17.83
N HIS A 181 7.23 10.02 16.72
CA HIS A 181 6.58 11.33 16.74
C HIS A 181 5.24 11.32 17.50
N THR A 182 4.49 10.21 17.40
CA THR A 182 3.17 10.08 18.02
C THR A 182 3.20 9.39 19.39
N GLY A 183 4.31 8.76 19.75
CA GLY A 183 4.43 7.97 20.97
C GLY A 183 3.58 6.69 20.94
N TRP A 184 3.22 6.18 19.76
CA TRP A 184 2.45 4.94 19.65
C TRP A 184 3.35 3.71 19.76
N ARG A 185 2.79 2.63 20.30
CA ARG A 185 3.46 1.34 20.31
C ARG A 185 3.14 0.60 19.02
N ALA A 186 4.15 0.08 18.33
CA ALA A 186 3.95 -0.70 17.10
C ALA A 186 2.94 -1.84 17.29
N SER A 187 2.98 -2.53 18.45
CA SER A 187 2.04 -3.61 18.78
C SER A 187 0.57 -3.18 18.96
N GLU A 188 0.25 -1.89 18.88
CA GLU A 188 -1.09 -1.30 18.97
C GLU A 188 -1.54 -0.70 17.65
N CYS A 189 -0.72 -0.81 16.60
CA CYS A 189 -0.96 -0.19 15.30
C CYS A 189 -1.00 -1.23 14.19
N VAL A 190 -1.71 -0.89 13.11
CA VAL A 190 -1.70 -1.63 11.84
C VAL A 190 -1.22 -0.68 10.75
N ALA A 191 -0.28 -1.15 9.93
CA ALA A 191 0.06 -0.51 8.68
C ALA A 191 -0.81 -1.08 7.55
N ILE A 192 -1.36 -0.20 6.71
CA ILE A 192 -2.10 -0.56 5.49
C ILE A 192 -1.22 -0.14 4.31
N GLU A 193 -0.90 -1.10 3.46
CA GLU A 193 0.11 -1.01 2.41
C GLU A 193 -0.36 -1.73 1.14
N ASP A 194 0.42 -1.58 0.05
CA ASP A 194 0.15 -2.20 -1.24
C ASP A 194 1.38 -2.86 -1.87
N THR A 195 2.60 -2.50 -1.42
CA THR A 195 3.86 -2.94 -2.02
C THR A 195 4.67 -3.85 -1.11
N ARG A 196 5.50 -4.72 -1.73
CA ARG A 196 6.54 -5.50 -1.03
C ARG A 196 7.48 -4.62 -0.20
N ASN A 197 7.90 -3.48 -0.73
CA ASN A 197 8.81 -2.58 -0.04
C ASN A 197 8.14 -1.92 1.17
N GLY A 198 6.88 -1.56 1.06
CA GLY A 198 6.09 -1.03 2.15
C GLY A 198 5.84 -2.06 3.24
N ASN A 199 5.45 -3.29 2.86
CA ASN A 199 5.32 -4.41 3.79
C ASN A 199 6.60 -4.61 4.62
N ARG A 200 7.75 -4.72 3.96
CA ARG A 200 9.05 -4.88 4.64
C ARG A 200 9.39 -3.72 5.57
N ALA A 201 9.09 -2.50 5.15
CA ALA A 201 9.31 -1.30 5.97
C ALA A 201 8.46 -1.32 7.24
N ALA A 202 7.19 -1.64 7.14
CA ALA A 202 6.26 -1.70 8.27
C ALA A 202 6.61 -2.85 9.23
N LEU A 203 6.89 -4.04 8.70
CA LEU A 203 7.38 -5.19 9.50
C LEU A 203 8.69 -4.86 10.21
N GLY A 204 9.62 -4.17 9.53
CA GLY A 204 10.89 -3.71 10.12
C GLY A 204 10.73 -2.68 11.24
N ALA A 205 9.55 -2.03 11.33
CA ALA A 205 9.16 -1.17 12.45
C ALA A 205 8.36 -1.92 13.54
N GLY A 206 8.13 -3.22 13.37
CA GLY A 206 7.38 -4.06 14.33
C GLY A 206 5.86 -3.95 14.21
N LEU A 207 5.33 -3.41 13.10
CA LEU A 207 3.91 -3.25 12.84
C LEU A 207 3.30 -4.55 12.29
N ALA A 208 2.06 -4.84 12.66
CA ALA A 208 1.22 -5.73 11.89
C ALA A 208 0.86 -5.05 10.56
N THR A 209 0.85 -5.81 9.45
CA THR A 209 0.56 -5.25 8.12
C THR A 209 -0.65 -5.90 7.50
N VAL A 210 -1.46 -5.07 6.85
CA VAL A 210 -2.54 -5.48 5.94
C VAL A 210 -2.21 -4.93 4.56
N ILE A 211 -2.16 -5.83 3.59
CA ILE A 211 -1.83 -5.48 2.20
C ILE A 211 -3.11 -5.46 1.37
N THR A 212 -3.28 -4.36 0.64
CA THR A 212 -4.35 -4.20 -0.35
C THR A 212 -3.74 -4.10 -1.73
N THR A 213 -3.67 -5.21 -2.45
CA THR A 213 -3.02 -5.29 -3.77
C THR A 213 -3.79 -4.52 -4.84
N HIS A 214 -3.12 -4.23 -5.95
CA HIS A 214 -3.71 -3.70 -7.18
C HIS A 214 -3.00 -4.27 -8.40
N ALA A 215 -3.35 -3.80 -9.60
CA ALA A 215 -2.88 -4.37 -10.87
C ALA A 215 -1.34 -4.47 -11.01
N PHE A 216 -0.59 -3.60 -10.34
CA PHE A 216 0.88 -3.58 -10.42
C PHE A 216 1.58 -4.35 -9.30
N THR A 217 0.87 -4.74 -8.22
CA THR A 217 1.49 -5.34 -7.03
C THR A 217 0.91 -6.72 -6.68
N ARG A 218 -0.05 -7.23 -7.48
CA ARG A 218 -0.76 -8.49 -7.19
C ARG A 218 0.18 -9.69 -7.05
N ASP A 219 1.28 -9.69 -7.78
CA ASP A 219 2.25 -10.78 -7.82
C ASP A 219 3.47 -10.54 -6.90
N ASP A 220 3.46 -9.47 -6.11
CA ASP A 220 4.52 -9.17 -5.15
C ASP A 220 4.56 -10.22 -4.02
N ASP A 221 5.74 -10.36 -3.42
CA ASP A 221 5.95 -11.19 -2.23
C ASP A 221 5.63 -10.38 -0.97
N PHE A 222 4.61 -10.79 -0.24
CA PHE A 222 4.13 -10.16 0.99
C PHE A 222 4.39 -11.01 2.25
N ASP A 223 5.50 -11.76 2.25
CA ASP A 223 5.85 -12.58 3.42
C ASP A 223 5.85 -11.75 4.71
N GLY A 224 5.32 -12.35 5.78
CA GLY A 224 5.16 -11.71 7.08
C GLY A 224 3.94 -10.79 7.23
N ALA A 225 3.19 -10.48 6.15
CA ALA A 225 1.95 -9.72 6.26
C ALA A 225 0.88 -10.51 7.06
N SER A 226 0.05 -9.81 7.83
CA SER A 226 -1.04 -10.45 8.59
C SER A 226 -2.23 -10.83 7.72
N LEU A 227 -2.49 -10.03 6.68
CA LEU A 227 -3.56 -10.23 5.72
C LEU A 227 -3.18 -9.62 4.37
N VAL A 228 -3.49 -10.31 3.28
CA VAL A 228 -3.34 -9.82 1.90
C VAL A 228 -4.67 -9.98 1.18
N VAL A 229 -5.20 -8.87 0.67
CA VAL A 229 -6.50 -8.78 -0.02
C VAL A 229 -6.37 -7.91 -1.28
N ASP A 230 -7.34 -7.98 -2.19
CA ASP A 230 -7.35 -7.20 -3.44
C ASP A 230 -7.81 -5.74 -3.25
N GLY A 231 -8.30 -5.38 -2.08
CA GLY A 231 -8.78 -4.04 -1.73
C GLY A 231 -9.32 -3.99 -0.31
N LEU A 232 -9.83 -2.82 0.12
CA LEU A 232 -10.39 -2.70 1.47
C LEU A 232 -11.78 -3.37 1.59
N GLY A 233 -12.46 -3.57 0.47
CA GLY A 233 -13.84 -4.06 0.45
C GLY A 233 -14.85 -3.08 1.04
N ASP A 234 -16.11 -3.35 0.82
CA ASP A 234 -17.27 -2.68 1.39
C ASP A 234 -18.31 -3.72 1.81
N PRO A 235 -19.28 -3.40 2.67
CA PRO A 235 -20.29 -4.36 3.14
C PRO A 235 -21.05 -5.07 2.03
N ASP A 236 -21.32 -4.37 0.93
CA ASP A 236 -22.02 -4.87 -0.27
C ASP A 236 -21.07 -5.37 -1.36
N ARG A 237 -19.77 -5.12 -1.21
CA ARG A 237 -18.73 -5.53 -2.16
C ARG A 237 -17.50 -6.07 -1.42
N PRO A 238 -17.56 -7.32 -0.96
CA PRO A 238 -16.46 -7.92 -0.22
C PRO A 238 -15.15 -7.98 -1.02
N PHE A 239 -14.02 -7.92 -0.31
CA PHE A 239 -12.70 -8.14 -0.90
C PHE A 239 -12.48 -9.62 -1.25
N GLU A 240 -11.56 -9.89 -2.19
CA GLU A 240 -10.99 -11.21 -2.42
C GLU A 240 -9.78 -11.42 -1.50
N VAL A 241 -9.76 -12.56 -0.79
CA VAL A 241 -8.64 -12.93 0.10
C VAL A 241 -7.55 -13.59 -0.73
N ILE A 242 -6.33 -13.04 -0.67
CA ILE A 242 -5.16 -13.62 -1.31
C ILE A 242 -4.40 -14.48 -0.31
N ALA A 243 -4.20 -13.98 0.93
CA ALA A 243 -3.57 -14.74 2.00
C ALA A 243 -3.96 -14.18 3.39
N GLY A 244 -3.86 -15.01 4.43
CA GLY A 244 -4.18 -14.64 5.80
C GLY A 244 -5.58 -15.03 6.23
N ASP A 245 -5.94 -14.70 7.48
CA ASP A 245 -7.25 -15.00 8.08
C ASP A 245 -8.07 -13.72 8.20
N THR A 246 -9.28 -13.76 7.71
CA THR A 246 -10.24 -12.65 7.79
C THR A 246 -11.16 -12.77 9.00
N TYR A 247 -11.09 -13.84 9.77
CA TYR A 247 -12.00 -14.10 10.89
C TYR A 247 -13.48 -13.99 10.50
N GLY A 248 -13.81 -14.25 9.23
CA GLY A 248 -15.17 -14.16 8.69
C GLY A 248 -15.61 -12.77 8.23
N TYR A 249 -14.73 -11.77 8.25
CA TYR A 249 -15.02 -10.44 7.72
C TYR A 249 -14.87 -10.41 6.18
N GLY A 250 -15.72 -9.63 5.52
CA GLY A 250 -15.70 -9.43 4.07
C GLY A 250 -15.09 -8.08 3.64
N HIS A 251 -14.80 -7.18 4.57
CA HIS A 251 -14.18 -5.88 4.32
C HIS A 251 -13.30 -5.48 5.51
N LEU A 252 -12.34 -4.59 5.28
CA LEU A 252 -11.53 -4.03 6.37
C LEU A 252 -12.38 -3.07 7.18
N ASP A 253 -12.57 -3.38 8.45
CA ASP A 253 -13.18 -2.52 9.46
C ASP A 253 -12.35 -2.53 10.75
N ILE A 254 -12.73 -1.73 11.72
CA ILE A 254 -12.03 -1.65 13.00
C ILE A 254 -12.09 -2.97 13.77
N GLY A 255 -13.16 -3.76 13.58
CA GLY A 255 -13.31 -5.08 14.20
C GLY A 255 -12.26 -6.07 13.71
N LEU A 256 -12.10 -6.21 12.38
CA LEU A 256 -11.09 -7.06 11.77
C LEU A 256 -9.66 -6.60 12.14
N LEU A 257 -9.39 -5.30 12.03
CA LEU A 257 -8.07 -4.75 12.36
C LEU A 257 -7.72 -4.93 13.84
N GLY A 258 -8.69 -4.85 14.73
CA GLY A 258 -8.52 -5.19 16.15
C GLY A 258 -8.20 -6.67 16.40
N ARG A 259 -8.77 -7.59 15.62
CA ARG A 259 -8.43 -9.02 15.63
C ARG A 259 -7.00 -9.26 15.18
N ILE A 260 -6.59 -8.62 14.07
CA ILE A 260 -5.23 -8.71 13.53
C ILE A 260 -4.19 -8.27 14.57
N VAL A 261 -4.38 -7.12 15.21
CA VAL A 261 -3.48 -6.63 16.27
C VAL A 261 -3.43 -7.60 17.44
N SER A 262 -4.57 -8.14 17.86
CA SER A 262 -4.64 -9.07 18.98
C SER A 262 -3.89 -10.38 18.67
N ALA A 263 -4.04 -10.91 17.45
CA ALA A 263 -3.33 -12.09 17.00
C ALA A 263 -1.82 -11.87 16.89
N ALA A 264 -1.39 -10.74 16.30
CA ALA A 264 0.02 -10.39 16.19
C ALA A 264 0.71 -10.26 17.57
N ARG A 265 0.01 -9.73 18.57
CA ARG A 265 0.51 -9.67 19.95
C ARG A 265 0.68 -11.05 20.59
N ALA A 266 -0.24 -11.96 20.33
CA ALA A 266 -0.20 -13.32 20.92
C ALA A 266 0.95 -14.16 20.33
N CYS A 267 1.29 -13.95 19.05
CA CYS A 267 2.35 -14.72 18.38
C CYS A 267 3.77 -14.17 18.63
N GLY A 268 3.92 -12.95 19.15
CA GLY A 268 5.21 -12.26 19.28
C GLY A 268 5.74 -11.71 17.94
N PRO A 269 6.75 -10.83 17.95
CA PRO A 269 7.32 -10.27 16.74
C PRO A 269 8.02 -11.37 15.91
N GLY A 270 7.56 -11.60 14.68
CA GLY A 270 8.22 -12.46 13.70
C GLY A 270 7.55 -13.78 13.32
N HIS A 271 6.36 -14.09 13.81
CA HIS A 271 5.66 -15.36 13.48
C HIS A 271 4.22 -15.15 13.05
N VAL A 272 4.01 -14.51 11.88
CA VAL A 272 2.77 -14.71 11.12
C VAL A 272 3.14 -15.47 9.86
N THR A 273 3.02 -16.79 9.92
CA THR A 273 3.10 -17.62 8.71
C THR A 273 1.77 -17.47 7.98
N LEU A 274 1.78 -16.85 6.80
CA LEU A 274 0.62 -16.79 5.93
C LEU A 274 0.13 -18.21 5.64
N ALA A 275 -1.04 -18.59 6.13
CA ALA A 275 -1.72 -19.77 5.67
C ALA A 275 -2.14 -19.52 4.21
N ARG A 276 -1.56 -20.26 3.25
CA ARG A 276 -2.04 -20.23 1.87
C ARG A 276 -3.49 -20.70 1.86
N PRO A 277 -4.41 -19.98 1.19
CA PRO A 277 -5.75 -20.47 1.00
C PRO A 277 -5.68 -21.83 0.27
N PRO A 278 -6.61 -22.77 0.54
CA PRO A 278 -6.66 -24.04 -0.15
C PRO A 278 -6.80 -23.78 -1.66
N ALA A 279 -5.92 -24.38 -2.46
CA ALA A 279 -5.94 -24.24 -3.91
C ALA A 279 -7.35 -24.50 -4.43
N LYS A 280 -7.94 -23.56 -5.15
CA LYS A 280 -9.23 -23.74 -5.85
C LYS A 280 -9.09 -25.01 -6.70
N ARG A 281 -9.85 -26.05 -6.42
CA ARG A 281 -9.89 -27.27 -7.25
C ARG A 281 -10.28 -26.85 -8.65
N CYS A 282 -9.34 -26.95 -9.58
CA CYS A 282 -9.62 -26.80 -11.00
C CYS A 282 -10.69 -27.83 -11.36
N GLY A 283 -11.88 -27.36 -11.72
CA GLY A 283 -12.98 -28.22 -12.15
C GLY A 283 -12.51 -29.04 -13.34
N ARG A 284 -12.58 -30.35 -13.24
CA ARG A 284 -12.36 -31.28 -14.38
C ARG A 284 -13.33 -30.88 -15.49
N VAL A 285 -12.79 -30.41 -16.61
CA VAL A 285 -13.52 -30.34 -17.87
C VAL A 285 -13.89 -31.77 -18.24
N VAL A 286 -15.15 -32.11 -18.12
CA VAL A 286 -15.69 -33.38 -18.63
C VAL A 286 -15.73 -33.27 -20.15
N SER A 287 -14.79 -33.89 -20.81
CA SER A 287 -14.81 -34.10 -22.27
C SER A 287 -16.00 -35.00 -22.60
N VAL A 288 -17.03 -34.44 -23.22
CA VAL A 288 -18.10 -35.22 -23.86
C VAL A 288 -17.56 -35.73 -25.20
N ALA A 289 -17.17 -37.00 -25.21
CA ALA A 289 -16.84 -37.71 -26.44
C ALA A 289 -18.13 -37.87 -27.28
N GLY A 290 -18.17 -37.20 -28.42
CA GLY A 290 -19.23 -37.35 -29.40
C GLY A 290 -19.17 -38.78 -30.03
N ALA A 291 -20.24 -39.52 -29.86
CA ALA A 291 -20.46 -40.79 -30.60
C ALA A 291 -20.81 -40.46 -32.04
N THR A 292 -19.96 -40.85 -32.97
CA THR A 292 -20.30 -40.94 -34.41
C THR A 292 -21.06 -42.24 -34.63
N SER A 293 -22.33 -42.11 -35.00
CA SER A 293 -23.15 -43.18 -35.56
C SER A 293 -23.03 -43.14 -37.08
N THR A 294 -22.46 -44.18 -37.63
CA THR A 294 -22.57 -44.54 -39.07
C THR A 294 -23.93 -45.17 -39.34
N GLY A 295 -24.57 -44.71 -40.42
CA GLY A 295 -25.73 -45.25 -41.07
C GLY A 295 -25.90 -44.57 -42.42
#